data_29e46a7073fa3f26d5bd5c1c373633f6
#
_entry.id   29e46a7073fa3f26d5bd5c1c373633f6
#
_cell.length_a   1.000
_cell.length_b   1.000
_cell.length_c   1.000
_cell.angle_alpha   90.00
_cell.angle_beta   90.00
_cell.angle_gamma   90.00
#
_symmetry.space_group_name_H-M   'P 1'
#
loop_
_entity.id
_entity.type
_entity.pdbx_description
1 polymer ?
#
loop_
_entity_poly.entity_id
_entity_poly.type
_entity_poly.pdbx_seq_one_letter_code
_entity_poly.pdbx_strand_id
1 'polypeptide(L)'
;MKLKRFSNKPFMTYTFLTIQIILFLLMTLFFGGSENTYTLILFGAKFNPLIVMGDWWRLITPMFLHIGWLHLAVNSVCVYYIGTHLEKIMGHWRFALIYLLSGVAGNVASFAFSDSVSAGASTSIFGLFATTLMLAETFKGNAYYREIAKTFGILIVFNFITGFLSIGDGNVDNAGHAGGLVGGFLIATAISVPNAPVDLKTKRIIAGVAYTIALLFFIAIGFKRTTIGV
;
A
#
# COMPACT_ATOMS: atom_id res chain seq x y z
N MET A 1 -17.19 22.80 -8.23
CA MET A 1 -16.58 23.14 -6.93
C MET A 1 -15.07 23.03 -7.06
N LYS A 2 -14.31 24.12 -6.85
CA LYS A 2 -12.84 24.06 -6.89
C LYS A 2 -12.33 23.49 -5.56
N LEU A 3 -11.75 22.30 -5.59
CA LEU A 3 -11.03 21.76 -4.43
C LEU A 3 -9.89 22.71 -4.07
N LYS A 4 -9.78 23.10 -2.79
CA LYS A 4 -8.65 23.88 -2.29
C LYS A 4 -7.38 23.04 -2.49
N ARG A 5 -6.44 23.48 -3.32
CA ARG A 5 -5.12 22.86 -3.43
C ARG A 5 -4.37 23.11 -2.13
N PHE A 6 -4.01 22.07 -1.40
CA PHE A 6 -3.41 22.19 -0.07
C PHE A 6 -1.94 22.48 -0.13
N SER A 7 -1.16 22.34 -0.99
CA SER A 7 0.26 22.72 -1.11
C SER A 7 0.75 22.51 -2.52
N ASN A 8 1.63 23.37 -2.98
CA ASN A 8 2.25 23.21 -4.30
C ASN A 8 3.34 22.12 -4.31
N LYS A 9 3.84 21.67 -3.16
CA LYS A 9 4.93 20.68 -3.07
C LYS A 9 4.43 19.39 -2.41
N PRO A 10 4.55 18.24 -3.06
CA PRO A 10 4.14 16.92 -2.53
C PRO A 10 5.20 16.38 -1.55
N PHE A 11 5.26 16.97 -0.38
CA PHE A 11 6.29 16.72 0.64
C PHE A 11 6.33 15.26 1.10
N MET A 12 5.17 14.64 1.41
CA MET A 12 5.10 13.28 1.90
C MET A 12 5.49 12.25 0.83
N THR A 13 5.09 12.50 -0.41
CA THR A 13 5.51 11.66 -1.55
C THR A 13 7.04 11.63 -1.67
N TYR A 14 7.70 12.79 -1.62
CA TYR A 14 9.15 12.83 -1.66
C TYR A 14 9.80 12.23 -0.43
N THR A 15 9.22 12.40 0.74
CA THR A 15 9.71 11.75 1.98
C THR A 15 9.70 10.23 1.86
N PHE A 16 8.60 9.63 1.40
CA PHE A 16 8.52 8.18 1.22
C PHE A 16 9.51 7.67 0.17
N LEU A 17 9.62 8.35 -0.97
CA LEU A 17 10.60 8.01 -2.00
C LEU A 17 12.04 8.08 -1.47
N THR A 18 12.36 9.13 -0.72
CA THR A 18 13.70 9.29 -0.14
C THR A 18 14.03 8.17 0.83
N ILE A 19 13.10 7.79 1.71
CA ILE A 19 13.28 6.65 2.64
C ILE A 19 13.54 5.35 1.86
N GLN A 20 12.75 5.07 0.83
CA GLN A 20 12.90 3.87 0.00
C GLN A 20 14.25 3.80 -0.69
N ILE A 21 14.68 4.91 -1.30
CA ILE A 21 15.98 4.99 -1.98
C ILE A 21 17.13 4.83 -0.99
N ILE A 22 17.09 5.49 0.17
CA ILE A 22 18.13 5.38 1.20
C ILE A 22 18.25 3.94 1.69
N LEU A 23 17.14 3.30 2.06
CA LEU A 23 17.13 1.91 2.53
C LEU A 23 17.65 0.95 1.46
N PHE A 24 17.23 1.14 0.20
CA PHE A 24 17.69 0.34 -0.92
C PHE A 24 19.20 0.47 -1.12
N LEU A 25 19.75 1.68 -1.11
CA LEU A 25 21.18 1.93 -1.24
C LEU A 25 21.97 1.33 -0.07
N LEU A 26 21.46 1.46 1.17
CA LEU A 26 22.08 0.84 2.34
C LEU A 26 22.16 -0.69 2.18
N MET A 27 21.04 -1.35 1.86
CA MET A 27 21.02 -2.80 1.61
C MET A 27 21.99 -3.22 0.51
N THR A 28 22.00 -2.46 -0.60
CA THR A 28 22.77 -2.83 -1.79
C THR A 28 24.27 -2.62 -1.61
N LEU A 29 24.69 -1.52 -0.97
CA LEU A 29 26.09 -1.14 -0.86
C LEU A 29 26.81 -1.74 0.35
N PHE A 30 26.09 -1.98 1.47
CA PHE A 30 26.73 -2.31 2.75
C PHE A 30 26.30 -3.66 3.35
N PHE A 31 25.20 -4.28 2.87
CA PHE A 31 24.63 -5.46 3.50
C PHE A 31 24.44 -6.67 2.56
N GLY A 32 25.18 -6.70 1.44
CA GLY A 32 25.19 -7.86 0.56
C GLY A 32 24.10 -7.91 -0.51
N GLY A 33 23.38 -6.79 -0.69
CA GLY A 33 22.42 -6.64 -1.80
C GLY A 33 20.96 -6.68 -1.37
N SER A 34 20.15 -5.95 -2.12
CA SER A 34 18.70 -5.86 -1.90
C SER A 34 17.92 -7.11 -2.41
N GLU A 35 18.57 -8.01 -3.14
CA GLU A 35 17.98 -9.29 -3.58
C GLU A 35 18.30 -10.44 -2.62
N ASN A 36 19.21 -10.23 -1.67
CA ASN A 36 19.57 -11.20 -0.66
C ASN A 36 18.45 -11.29 0.40
N THR A 37 17.83 -12.46 0.52
CA THR A 37 16.74 -12.71 1.47
C THR A 37 17.15 -12.43 2.92
N TYR A 38 18.39 -12.76 3.32
CA TYR A 38 18.87 -12.46 4.67
C TYR A 38 18.92 -10.95 4.93
N THR A 39 19.43 -10.18 3.97
CA THR A 39 19.44 -8.71 4.03
C THR A 39 18.04 -8.14 4.14
N LEU A 40 17.10 -8.65 3.34
CA LEU A 40 15.70 -8.22 3.40
C LEU A 40 15.09 -8.49 4.79
N ILE A 41 15.32 -9.68 5.35
CA ILE A 41 14.83 -10.05 6.70
C ILE A 41 15.48 -9.17 7.77
N LEU A 42 16.78 -8.91 7.67
CA LEU A 42 17.52 -8.03 8.58
C LEU A 42 16.94 -6.61 8.61
N PHE A 43 16.58 -6.07 7.43
CA PHE A 43 15.99 -4.74 7.30
C PHE A 43 14.49 -4.67 7.61
N GLY A 44 13.85 -5.80 7.93
CA GLY A 44 12.46 -5.83 8.39
C GLY A 44 11.44 -6.18 7.29
N ALA A 45 11.82 -6.96 6.27
CA ALA A 45 10.87 -7.55 5.33
C ALA A 45 9.80 -8.39 6.08
N LYS A 46 8.62 -8.52 5.48
CA LYS A 46 7.56 -9.38 6.01
C LYS A 46 8.06 -10.83 6.01
N PHE A 47 8.16 -11.40 7.19
CA PHE A 47 8.56 -12.78 7.41
C PHE A 47 7.78 -13.35 8.59
N ASN A 48 6.85 -14.26 8.29
CA ASN A 48 5.85 -14.74 9.22
C ASN A 48 6.42 -15.27 10.53
N PRO A 49 7.49 -16.11 10.55
CA PRO A 49 8.04 -16.63 11.80
C PRO A 49 8.48 -15.53 12.77
N LEU A 50 9.15 -14.48 12.30
CA LEU A 50 9.59 -13.39 13.16
C LEU A 50 8.44 -12.50 13.64
N ILE A 51 7.36 -12.34 12.83
CA ILE A 51 6.15 -11.62 13.28
C ILE A 51 5.53 -12.34 14.47
N VAL A 52 5.41 -13.68 14.42
CA VAL A 52 4.86 -14.47 15.52
C VAL A 52 5.77 -14.43 16.76
N MET A 53 7.08 -14.30 16.57
CA MET A 53 8.06 -14.13 17.66
C MET A 53 8.05 -12.72 18.28
N GLY A 54 7.26 -11.79 17.74
CA GLY A 54 7.06 -10.45 18.31
C GLY A 54 7.56 -9.29 17.45
N ASP A 55 8.14 -9.53 16.27
CA ASP A 55 8.62 -8.50 15.36
C ASP A 55 7.46 -7.84 14.59
N TRP A 56 6.49 -7.24 15.30
CA TRP A 56 5.29 -6.65 14.71
C TRP A 56 5.57 -5.51 13.71
N TRP A 57 6.72 -4.85 13.81
CA TRP A 57 7.11 -3.80 12.86
C TRP A 57 7.25 -4.31 11.42
N ARG A 58 7.41 -5.62 11.22
CA ARG A 58 7.41 -6.27 9.91
C ARG A 58 6.07 -6.24 9.19
N LEU A 59 5.04 -5.71 9.81
CA LEU A 59 3.78 -5.34 9.17
C LEU A 59 3.80 -3.90 8.62
N ILE A 60 4.84 -3.11 8.94
CA ILE A 60 5.01 -1.71 8.51
C ILE A 60 6.22 -1.55 7.60
N THR A 61 7.39 -2.04 8.03
CA THR A 61 8.68 -1.80 7.35
C THR A 61 8.76 -2.30 5.91
N PRO A 62 8.09 -3.39 5.49
CA PRO A 62 8.22 -3.92 4.13
C PRO A 62 7.87 -2.92 3.04
N MET A 63 6.93 -1.98 3.29
CA MET A 63 6.51 -0.98 2.30
C MET A 63 7.61 0.02 1.91
N PHE A 64 8.74 0.00 2.61
CA PHE A 64 9.89 0.86 2.33
C PHE A 64 11.08 0.09 1.74
N LEU A 65 11.03 -1.24 1.69
CA LEU A 65 12.09 -2.09 1.18
C LEU A 65 11.79 -2.49 -0.27
N HIS A 66 12.84 -2.77 -1.07
CA HIS A 66 12.66 -3.17 -2.46
C HIS A 66 13.66 -4.26 -2.87
N ILE A 67 13.20 -5.20 -3.69
CA ILE A 67 13.95 -6.36 -4.19
C ILE A 67 14.46 -6.02 -5.59
N GLY A 68 15.75 -5.68 -5.70
CA GLY A 68 16.38 -5.33 -6.98
C GLY A 68 15.98 -3.95 -7.54
N TRP A 69 16.77 -3.49 -8.50
CA TRP A 69 16.67 -2.16 -9.09
C TRP A 69 15.37 -1.93 -9.87
N LEU A 70 14.91 -2.92 -10.61
CA LEU A 70 13.68 -2.79 -11.42
C LEU A 70 12.46 -2.62 -10.54
N HIS A 71 12.39 -3.39 -9.44
CA HIS A 71 11.28 -3.28 -8.48
C HIS A 71 11.25 -1.90 -7.82
N LEU A 72 12.42 -1.39 -7.37
CA LEU A 72 12.52 -0.03 -6.84
C LEU A 72 12.08 1.00 -7.88
N ALA A 73 12.59 0.90 -9.12
CA ALA A 73 12.30 1.87 -10.17
C ALA A 73 10.80 1.94 -10.49
N VAL A 74 10.16 0.79 -10.72
CA VAL A 74 8.71 0.72 -11.04
C VAL A 74 7.88 1.26 -9.89
N ASN A 75 8.15 0.83 -8.66
CA ASN A 75 7.42 1.33 -7.48
C ASN A 75 7.64 2.85 -7.30
N SER A 76 8.87 3.33 -7.45
CA SER A 76 9.18 4.77 -7.30
C SER A 76 8.46 5.62 -8.34
N VAL A 77 8.40 5.17 -9.59
CA VAL A 77 7.61 5.84 -10.64
C VAL A 77 6.13 5.89 -10.27
N CYS A 78 5.55 4.78 -9.83
CA CYS A 78 4.16 4.73 -9.40
C CYS A 78 3.90 5.65 -8.20
N VAL A 79 4.73 5.59 -7.14
CA VAL A 79 4.61 6.46 -5.97
C VAL A 79 4.75 7.93 -6.36
N TYR A 80 5.69 8.27 -7.25
CA TYR A 80 5.86 9.63 -7.71
C TYR A 80 4.62 10.16 -8.44
N TYR A 81 4.17 9.46 -9.48
CA TYR A 81 3.06 9.94 -10.31
C TYR A 81 1.74 10.00 -9.56
N ILE A 82 1.33 8.89 -8.92
CA ILE A 82 0.05 8.88 -8.21
C ILE A 82 0.12 9.63 -6.88
N GLY A 83 1.25 9.54 -6.17
CA GLY A 83 1.44 10.20 -4.88
C GLY A 83 1.41 11.71 -5.02
N THR A 84 2.19 12.29 -5.95
CA THR A 84 2.19 13.74 -6.17
C THR A 84 0.82 14.28 -6.56
N HIS A 85 0.01 13.46 -7.23
CA HIS A 85 -1.34 13.81 -7.63
C HIS A 85 -2.32 13.74 -6.44
N LEU A 86 -2.34 12.61 -5.73
CA LEU A 86 -3.26 12.39 -4.61
C LEU A 86 -2.93 13.27 -3.41
N GLU A 87 -1.66 13.52 -3.13
CA GLU A 87 -1.25 14.40 -2.03
C GLU A 87 -1.77 15.82 -2.20
N LYS A 88 -1.84 16.34 -3.45
CA LYS A 88 -2.43 17.64 -3.76
C LYS A 88 -3.96 17.68 -3.55
N ILE A 89 -4.63 16.55 -3.70
CA ILE A 89 -6.09 16.42 -3.53
C ILE A 89 -6.44 16.20 -2.05
N MET A 90 -5.74 15.25 -1.41
CA MET A 90 -6.04 14.78 -0.06
C MET A 90 -5.40 15.66 1.03
N GLY A 91 -4.30 16.36 0.70
CA GLY A 91 -3.41 17.01 1.66
C GLY A 91 -2.40 16.03 2.26
N HIS A 92 -1.29 16.58 2.79
CA HIS A 92 -0.13 15.79 3.22
C HIS A 92 -0.47 14.69 4.21
N TRP A 93 -1.18 15.01 5.29
CA TRP A 93 -1.45 14.06 6.37
C TRP A 93 -2.44 12.95 5.98
N ARG A 94 -3.50 13.29 5.21
CA ARG A 94 -4.43 12.27 4.73
C ARG A 94 -3.76 11.33 3.76
N PHE A 95 -2.97 11.88 2.83
CA PHE A 95 -2.17 11.10 1.91
C PHE A 95 -1.22 10.16 2.65
N ALA A 96 -0.45 10.67 3.63
CA ALA A 96 0.47 9.87 4.42
C ALA A 96 -0.24 8.74 5.18
N LEU A 97 -1.37 9.04 5.83
CA LEU A 97 -2.16 8.02 6.53
C LEU A 97 -2.71 6.96 5.58
N ILE A 98 -3.20 7.35 4.41
CA ILE A 98 -3.69 6.41 3.39
C ILE A 98 -2.54 5.51 2.94
N TYR A 99 -1.38 6.07 2.59
CA TYR A 99 -0.21 5.32 2.16
C TYR A 99 0.21 4.29 3.21
N LEU A 100 0.39 4.72 4.47
CA LEU A 100 0.85 3.86 5.56
C LEU A 100 -0.18 2.78 5.92
N LEU A 101 -1.44 3.17 6.12
CA LEU A 101 -2.47 2.23 6.57
C LEU A 101 -2.86 1.24 5.48
N SER A 102 -2.89 1.64 4.21
CA SER A 102 -3.08 0.68 3.12
C SER A 102 -1.91 -0.30 2.99
N GLY A 103 -0.68 0.18 3.18
CA GLY A 103 0.50 -0.69 3.23
C GLY A 103 0.43 -1.70 4.38
N VAL A 104 0.03 -1.26 5.57
CA VAL A 104 -0.20 -2.16 6.72
C VAL A 104 -1.28 -3.19 6.40
N ALA A 105 -2.42 -2.78 5.83
CA ALA A 105 -3.49 -3.72 5.46
C ALA A 105 -3.00 -4.77 4.45
N GLY A 106 -2.20 -4.36 3.47
CA GLY A 106 -1.57 -5.29 2.52
C GLY A 106 -0.60 -6.26 3.20
N ASN A 107 0.30 -5.75 4.04
CA ASN A 107 1.26 -6.61 4.75
C ASN A 107 0.56 -7.56 5.75
N VAL A 108 -0.53 -7.14 6.37
CA VAL A 108 -1.36 -8.00 7.22
C VAL A 108 -2.08 -9.08 6.39
N ALA A 109 -2.61 -8.74 5.22
CA ALA A 109 -3.19 -9.73 4.31
C ALA A 109 -2.12 -10.72 3.79
N SER A 110 -0.92 -10.22 3.46
CA SER A 110 0.22 -11.06 3.13
C SER A 110 0.60 -12.00 4.29
N PHE A 111 0.65 -11.51 5.52
CA PHE A 111 0.89 -12.33 6.72
C PHE A 111 -0.17 -13.42 6.88
N ALA A 112 -1.44 -13.10 6.59
CA ALA A 112 -2.55 -14.05 6.71
C ALA A 112 -2.55 -15.14 5.63
N PHE A 113 -2.09 -14.85 4.40
CA PHE A 113 -2.36 -15.71 3.23
C PHE A 113 -1.10 -16.09 2.42
N SER A 114 0.08 -15.56 2.75
CA SER A 114 1.34 -15.84 2.06
C SER A 114 2.46 -16.15 3.06
N ASP A 115 3.22 -17.23 2.80
CA ASP A 115 4.37 -17.60 3.62
C ASP A 115 5.69 -17.03 3.06
N SER A 116 5.68 -16.47 1.85
CA SER A 116 6.86 -15.88 1.21
C SER A 116 7.35 -14.63 1.95
N VAL A 117 8.65 -14.40 1.95
CA VAL A 117 9.22 -13.10 2.33
C VAL A 117 8.71 -12.05 1.36
N SER A 118 8.18 -10.94 1.89
CA SER A 118 7.60 -9.88 1.08
C SER A 118 8.20 -8.52 1.44
N ALA A 119 8.48 -7.72 0.41
CA ALA A 119 8.98 -6.35 0.51
C ALA A 119 8.57 -5.56 -0.75
N GLY A 120 8.20 -4.30 -0.58
CA GLY A 120 7.82 -3.40 -1.68
C GLY A 120 6.76 -2.39 -1.27
N ALA A 121 6.79 -1.22 -1.91
CA ALA A 121 5.76 -0.20 -1.74
C ALA A 121 4.42 -0.58 -2.42
N SER A 122 4.36 -1.70 -3.12
CA SER A 122 3.21 -2.08 -3.94
C SER A 122 1.91 -2.19 -3.15
N THR A 123 1.95 -2.69 -1.90
CA THR A 123 0.79 -2.74 -1.00
C THR A 123 0.19 -1.34 -0.79
N SER A 124 1.03 -0.32 -0.54
CA SER A 124 0.63 1.08 -0.44
C SER A 124 0.17 1.65 -1.78
N ILE A 125 0.84 1.31 -2.89
CA ILE A 125 0.47 1.76 -4.25
C ILE A 125 -0.92 1.27 -4.62
N PHE A 126 -1.27 0.01 -4.32
CA PHE A 126 -2.62 -0.50 -4.52
C PHE A 126 -3.66 0.27 -3.69
N GLY A 127 -3.28 0.71 -2.49
CA GLY A 127 -4.11 1.61 -1.68
C GLY A 127 -4.28 3.00 -2.30
N LEU A 128 -3.25 3.54 -2.93
CA LEU A 128 -3.36 4.79 -3.68
C LEU A 128 -4.25 4.61 -4.93
N PHE A 129 -4.15 3.49 -5.65
CA PHE A 129 -5.08 3.16 -6.73
C PHE A 129 -6.53 3.10 -6.23
N ALA A 130 -6.77 2.41 -5.11
CA ALA A 130 -8.09 2.35 -4.47
C ALA A 130 -8.63 3.73 -4.06
N THR A 131 -7.74 4.65 -3.67
CA THR A 131 -8.12 6.04 -3.37
C THR A 131 -8.68 6.75 -4.60
N THR A 132 -8.17 6.48 -5.80
CA THR A 132 -8.75 7.06 -7.03
C THR A 132 -10.15 6.51 -7.32
N LEU A 133 -10.39 5.22 -7.02
CA LEU A 133 -11.73 4.62 -7.12
C LEU A 133 -12.70 5.27 -6.12
N MET A 134 -12.26 5.49 -4.89
CA MET A 134 -13.05 6.20 -3.86
C MET A 134 -13.37 7.64 -4.29
N LEU A 135 -12.43 8.36 -4.89
CA LEU A 135 -12.67 9.70 -5.41
C LEU A 135 -13.71 9.72 -6.53
N ALA A 136 -13.64 8.77 -7.47
CA ALA A 136 -14.63 8.64 -8.55
C ALA A 136 -16.02 8.31 -7.99
N GLU A 137 -16.10 7.46 -6.97
CA GLU A 137 -17.36 7.11 -6.30
C GLU A 137 -17.93 8.31 -5.52
N THR A 138 -17.09 9.08 -4.85
CA THR A 138 -17.50 10.27 -4.10
C THR A 138 -17.96 11.41 -5.01
N PHE A 139 -17.31 11.59 -6.16
CA PHE A 139 -17.56 12.67 -7.11
C PHE A 139 -18.11 12.13 -8.44
N LYS A 140 -19.17 11.33 -8.42
CA LYS A 140 -19.75 10.61 -9.58
C LYS A 140 -20.00 11.46 -10.83
N GLY A 141 -20.29 12.75 -10.67
CA GLY A 141 -20.51 13.68 -11.78
C GLY A 141 -19.23 14.26 -12.39
N ASN A 142 -18.05 13.98 -11.83
CA ASN A 142 -16.79 14.56 -12.26
C ASN A 142 -16.03 13.61 -13.22
N ALA A 143 -16.00 13.97 -14.51
CA ALA A 143 -15.34 13.18 -15.55
C ALA A 143 -13.84 12.94 -15.27
N TYR A 144 -13.15 13.90 -14.67
CA TYR A 144 -11.73 13.79 -14.34
C TYR A 144 -11.43 12.64 -13.37
N TYR A 145 -12.18 12.54 -12.25
CA TYR A 145 -11.99 11.42 -11.30
C TYR A 145 -12.38 10.08 -11.89
N ARG A 146 -13.41 10.06 -12.76
CA ARG A 146 -13.83 8.85 -13.46
C ARG A 146 -12.75 8.33 -14.39
N GLU A 147 -12.11 9.20 -15.18
CA GLU A 147 -11.05 8.79 -16.11
C GLU A 147 -9.78 8.33 -15.38
N ILE A 148 -9.40 9.01 -14.30
CA ILE A 148 -8.29 8.57 -13.45
C ILE A 148 -8.58 7.18 -12.85
N ALA A 149 -9.74 6.99 -12.27
CA ALA A 149 -10.13 5.71 -11.68
C ALA A 149 -10.18 4.58 -12.73
N LYS A 150 -10.61 4.86 -13.96
CA LYS A 150 -10.59 3.91 -15.07
C LYS A 150 -9.16 3.51 -15.43
N THR A 151 -8.25 4.47 -15.56
CA THR A 151 -6.85 4.22 -15.86
C THR A 151 -6.21 3.33 -14.81
N PHE A 152 -6.35 3.65 -13.53
CA PHE A 152 -5.80 2.84 -12.45
C PHE A 152 -6.55 1.52 -12.24
N GLY A 153 -7.84 1.47 -12.55
CA GLY A 153 -8.62 0.22 -12.59
C GLY A 153 -8.05 -0.78 -13.59
N ILE A 154 -7.66 -0.33 -14.77
CA ILE A 154 -7.00 -1.17 -15.78
C ILE A 154 -5.64 -1.68 -15.25
N LEU A 155 -4.85 -0.83 -14.61
CA LEU A 155 -3.57 -1.24 -14.02
C LEU A 155 -3.74 -2.24 -12.88
N ILE A 156 -4.76 -2.08 -12.04
CA ILE A 156 -5.10 -3.06 -10.99
C ILE A 156 -5.39 -4.42 -11.62
N VAL A 157 -6.29 -4.48 -12.60
CA VAL A 157 -6.66 -5.74 -13.28
C VAL A 157 -5.45 -6.36 -13.97
N PHE A 158 -4.65 -5.57 -14.67
CA PHE A 158 -3.43 -6.04 -15.33
C PHE A 158 -2.45 -6.65 -14.33
N ASN A 159 -2.18 -5.98 -13.19
CA ASN A 159 -1.29 -6.50 -12.15
C ASN A 159 -1.79 -7.81 -11.55
N PHE A 160 -3.10 -7.94 -11.27
CA PHE A 160 -3.64 -9.20 -10.77
C PHE A 160 -3.55 -10.33 -11.80
N ILE A 161 -3.86 -10.06 -13.08
CA ILE A 161 -3.73 -11.06 -14.14
C ILE A 161 -2.28 -11.53 -14.25
N THR A 162 -1.31 -10.62 -14.34
CA THR A 162 0.11 -10.98 -14.45
C THR A 162 0.62 -11.68 -13.20
N GLY A 163 0.19 -11.28 -12.02
CA GLY A 163 0.54 -11.92 -10.76
C GLY A 163 -0.05 -13.33 -10.60
N PHE A 164 -1.28 -13.57 -11.03
CA PHE A 164 -1.88 -14.92 -11.02
C PHE A 164 -1.30 -15.84 -12.07
N LEU A 165 -0.94 -15.32 -13.24
CA LEU A 165 -0.31 -16.10 -14.31
C LEU A 165 1.18 -16.31 -14.09
N SER A 166 1.75 -15.76 -13.00
CA SER A 166 3.19 -15.79 -12.72
C SER A 166 4.03 -15.31 -13.90
N ILE A 167 3.53 -14.31 -14.63
CA ILE A 167 4.23 -13.70 -15.77
C ILE A 167 5.31 -12.77 -15.20
N GLY A 168 6.59 -13.17 -15.39
CA GLY A 168 7.77 -12.49 -14.87
C GLY A 168 8.49 -13.31 -13.80
N ASP A 169 9.71 -12.90 -13.45
CA ASP A 169 10.63 -13.65 -12.58
C ASP A 169 10.31 -13.55 -11.07
N GLY A 170 9.16 -13.00 -10.69
CA GLY A 170 8.87 -12.69 -9.30
C GLY A 170 7.61 -13.36 -8.74
N ASN A 171 7.72 -13.90 -7.52
CA ASN A 171 6.56 -14.24 -6.70
C ASN A 171 5.83 -12.94 -6.31
N VAL A 172 4.82 -12.55 -7.09
CA VAL A 172 3.97 -11.39 -6.81
C VAL A 172 3.12 -11.69 -5.59
N ASP A 173 3.17 -10.84 -4.57
CA ASP A 173 2.36 -10.94 -3.36
C ASP A 173 0.92 -10.48 -3.63
N ASN A 174 0.14 -11.32 -4.33
CA ASN A 174 -1.26 -11.02 -4.67
C ASN A 174 -2.13 -10.80 -3.43
N ALA A 175 -1.85 -11.50 -2.32
CA ALA A 175 -2.56 -11.29 -1.07
C ALA A 175 -2.28 -9.89 -0.50
N GLY A 176 -1.02 -9.48 -0.51
CA GLY A 176 -0.61 -8.14 -0.12
C GLY A 176 -1.23 -7.05 -1.00
N HIS A 177 -1.26 -7.25 -2.32
CA HIS A 177 -1.90 -6.32 -3.26
C HIS A 177 -3.41 -6.20 -3.01
N ALA A 178 -4.11 -7.33 -2.85
CA ALA A 178 -5.55 -7.34 -2.55
C ALA A 178 -5.85 -6.65 -1.21
N GLY A 179 -5.07 -6.96 -0.17
CA GLY A 179 -5.18 -6.33 1.13
C GLY A 179 -4.95 -4.82 1.09
N GLY A 180 -3.92 -4.39 0.34
CA GLY A 180 -3.62 -2.97 0.10
C GLY A 180 -4.75 -2.26 -0.64
N LEU A 181 -5.33 -2.89 -1.67
CA LEU A 181 -6.44 -2.35 -2.44
C LEU A 181 -7.70 -2.17 -1.58
N VAL A 182 -8.15 -3.24 -0.93
CA VAL A 182 -9.37 -3.22 -0.10
C VAL A 182 -9.17 -2.32 1.12
N GLY A 183 -8.07 -2.50 1.85
CA GLY A 183 -7.73 -1.68 3.00
C GLY A 183 -7.58 -0.21 2.64
N GLY A 184 -6.94 0.08 1.49
CA GLY A 184 -6.80 1.43 0.97
C GLY A 184 -8.13 2.09 0.61
N PHE A 185 -9.07 1.37 -0.01
CA PHE A 185 -10.42 1.88 -0.27
C PHE A 185 -11.16 2.21 1.03
N LEU A 186 -11.10 1.31 2.00
CA LEU A 186 -11.75 1.50 3.30
C LEU A 186 -11.16 2.70 4.07
N ILE A 187 -9.83 2.78 4.14
CA ILE A 187 -9.19 3.86 4.90
C ILE A 187 -9.33 5.21 4.18
N ALA A 188 -9.25 5.26 2.86
CA ALA A 188 -9.50 6.48 2.10
C ALA A 188 -10.93 6.97 2.29
N THR A 189 -11.92 6.04 2.35
CA THR A 189 -13.31 6.36 2.65
C THR A 189 -13.46 6.88 4.08
N ALA A 190 -12.83 6.23 5.07
CA ALA A 190 -12.91 6.61 6.48
C ALA A 190 -12.30 8.00 6.74
N ILE A 191 -11.13 8.27 6.16
CA ILE A 191 -10.45 9.58 6.26
C ILE A 191 -11.21 10.63 5.45
N SER A 192 -11.73 10.25 4.29
CA SER A 192 -12.44 11.09 3.32
C SER A 192 -11.59 12.23 2.75
N VAL A 193 -12.10 12.86 1.71
CA VAL A 193 -11.47 14.00 1.04
C VAL A 193 -11.93 15.31 1.67
N PRO A 194 -11.06 16.34 1.74
CA PRO A 194 -11.47 17.66 2.16
C PRO A 194 -12.61 18.19 1.28
N ASN A 195 -13.64 18.79 1.90
CA ASN A 195 -14.78 19.39 1.20
C ASN A 195 -15.58 18.39 0.33
N ALA A 196 -15.73 17.14 0.78
CA ALA A 196 -16.63 16.21 0.13
C ALA A 196 -18.05 16.81 -0.03
N PRO A 197 -18.71 16.60 -1.18
CA PRO A 197 -19.99 17.27 -1.50
C PRO A 197 -21.19 16.76 -0.70
N VAL A 198 -21.05 15.64 0.02
CA VAL A 198 -22.13 14.97 0.75
C VAL A 198 -21.68 14.68 2.18
N ASP A 199 -22.60 14.72 3.15
CA ASP A 199 -22.33 14.23 4.49
C ASP A 199 -22.15 12.70 4.46
N LEU A 200 -20.89 12.26 4.54
CA LEU A 200 -20.49 10.86 4.48
C LEU A 200 -20.21 10.29 5.88
N LYS A 201 -20.67 10.94 6.97
CA LYS A 201 -20.31 10.57 8.35
C LYS A 201 -20.54 9.08 8.64
N THR A 202 -21.74 8.58 8.35
CA THR A 202 -22.07 7.15 8.55
C THR A 202 -21.18 6.23 7.71
N LYS A 203 -20.99 6.54 6.44
CA LYS A 203 -20.14 5.77 5.52
C LYS A 203 -18.69 5.73 5.99
N ARG A 204 -18.17 6.85 6.48
CA ARG A 204 -16.82 6.96 7.05
C ARG A 204 -16.65 6.08 8.28
N ILE A 205 -17.60 6.10 9.19
CA ILE A 205 -17.58 5.26 10.41
C ILE A 205 -17.61 3.78 10.01
N ILE A 206 -18.55 3.39 9.15
CA ILE A 206 -18.65 2.00 8.67
C ILE A 206 -17.34 1.55 8.02
N ALA A 207 -16.74 2.36 7.17
CA ALA A 207 -15.47 2.02 6.50
C ALA A 207 -14.31 1.87 7.51
N GLY A 208 -14.22 2.76 8.51
CA GLY A 208 -13.22 2.67 9.57
C GLY A 208 -13.39 1.42 10.44
N VAL A 209 -14.62 1.11 10.80
CA VAL A 209 -14.96 -0.11 11.57
C VAL A 209 -14.63 -1.36 10.74
N ALA A 210 -15.05 -1.41 9.47
CA ALA A 210 -14.77 -2.52 8.58
C ALA A 210 -13.25 -2.74 8.38
N TYR A 211 -12.48 -1.65 8.21
CA TYR A 211 -11.01 -1.72 8.15
C TYR A 211 -10.43 -2.34 9.42
N THR A 212 -10.84 -1.87 10.59
CA THR A 212 -10.33 -2.38 11.87
C THR A 212 -10.67 -3.85 12.08
N ILE A 213 -11.92 -4.25 11.79
CA ILE A 213 -12.36 -5.65 11.92
C ILE A 213 -11.56 -6.54 10.95
N ALA A 214 -11.41 -6.15 9.69
CA ALA A 214 -10.65 -6.91 8.71
C ALA A 214 -9.17 -7.05 9.13
N LEU A 215 -8.56 -5.98 9.62
CA LEU A 215 -7.19 -5.99 10.10
C LEU A 215 -7.00 -6.99 11.26
N LEU A 216 -7.83 -6.90 12.29
CA LEU A 216 -7.76 -7.80 13.46
C LEU A 216 -8.04 -9.27 13.07
N PHE A 217 -9.00 -9.49 12.18
CA PHE A 217 -9.32 -10.82 11.68
C PHE A 217 -8.16 -11.45 10.91
N PHE A 218 -7.52 -10.70 10.00
CA PHE A 218 -6.37 -11.22 9.24
C PHE A 218 -5.12 -11.38 10.11
N ILE A 219 -4.90 -10.52 11.09
CA ILE A 219 -3.84 -10.73 12.10
C ILE A 219 -4.06 -12.08 12.81
N ALA A 220 -5.27 -12.35 13.28
CA ALA A 220 -5.60 -13.62 13.94
C ALA A 220 -5.39 -14.84 13.03
N ILE A 221 -5.76 -14.74 11.74
CA ILE A 221 -5.49 -15.80 10.75
C ILE A 221 -3.99 -16.02 10.59
N GLY A 222 -3.20 -14.95 10.42
CA GLY A 222 -1.75 -15.04 10.24
C GLY A 222 -1.06 -15.72 11.42
N PHE A 223 -1.42 -15.36 12.65
CA PHE A 223 -0.91 -16.03 13.84
C PHE A 223 -1.31 -17.51 13.86
N LYS A 224 -2.60 -17.82 13.65
CA LYS A 224 -3.07 -19.21 13.64
C LYS A 224 -2.35 -20.07 12.59
N ARG A 225 -2.20 -19.56 11.36
CA ARG A 225 -1.53 -20.32 10.29
C ARG A 225 -0.06 -20.57 10.58
N THR A 226 0.65 -19.54 11.02
CA THR A 226 2.09 -19.63 11.26
C THR A 226 2.41 -20.52 12.48
N THR A 227 1.58 -20.52 13.53
CA THR A 227 1.81 -21.37 14.71
C THR A 227 1.41 -22.83 14.52
N ILE A 228 0.50 -23.16 13.59
CA ILE A 228 0.10 -24.54 13.29
C ILE A 228 1.05 -25.17 12.24
N GLY A 229 1.72 -24.38 11.44
CA GLY A 229 2.65 -24.83 10.40
C GLY A 229 4.09 -25.07 10.89
N VAL A 230 4.36 -24.87 12.16
CA VAL A 230 5.60 -25.18 12.88
C VAL A 230 5.36 -26.40 13.76
#